data_9dc614be5a398da0bee877cb160020e2
#
_entry.id   9dc614be5a398da0bee877cb160020e2
#
_cell.length_a   1.000
_cell.length_b   1.000
_cell.length_c   1.000
_cell.angle_alpha   90.00
_cell.angle_beta   90.00
_cell.angle_gamma   90.00
#
_symmetry.space_group_name_H-M   'P 1'
#
loop_
_entity.id
_entity.type
_entity.pdbx_description
1 polymer ?
#
loop_
_entity_poly.entity_id
_entity_poly.type
_entity_poly.pdbx_seq_one_letter_code
_entity_poly.pdbx_strand_id
1 'polypeptide(L)'
;GLTEPDILYSIQLIPGVNSPYETASGLYVRGSTPHQNLVLWNGIKTYHHAHLYGMLSAFNPYAVDEVLFYKSGTPEHYGDRLASIIDIRTSSEISDTFKGSFGINMINADVIVDIPIIKDLMSIKLSGRRSYTDQLETFTYKKLADRAYQNTKLRDTQQSKLGDNTFYFLDYNASINYKITKNDTLQLNTLYSKNTLRF
;
A
#
# COMPACT_ATOMS: atom_id res chain seq x y z
N GLY A 1 12.69 -2.43 13.32
CA GLY A 1 12.61 -3.02 12.00
C GLY A 1 11.18 -3.02 11.47
N LEU A 2 11.01 -3.16 10.17
CA LEU A 2 9.70 -3.30 9.54
C LEU A 2 9.08 -4.63 9.95
N THR A 3 7.77 -4.65 10.18
CA THR A 3 7.02 -5.86 10.55
C THR A 3 6.69 -6.72 9.34
N GLU A 4 6.73 -6.11 8.15
CA GLU A 4 6.51 -6.71 6.85
C GLU A 4 7.31 -5.93 5.79
N PRO A 5 7.55 -6.48 4.61
CA PRO A 5 8.01 -5.70 3.47
C PRO A 5 7.07 -4.51 3.23
N ASP A 6 7.64 -3.35 2.93
CA ASP A 6 6.84 -2.16 2.59
C ASP A 6 7.44 -1.50 1.36
N ILE A 7 6.60 -1.29 0.35
CA ILE A 7 7.02 -0.77 -0.96
C ILE A 7 7.61 0.62 -0.83
N LEU A 8 6.92 1.51 -0.10
CA LEU A 8 7.34 2.90 0.01
C LEU A 8 8.60 3.05 0.86
N TYR A 9 8.76 2.23 1.91
CA TYR A 9 10.01 2.17 2.68
C TYR A 9 11.17 1.60 1.86
N SER A 10 10.91 0.62 0.99
CA SER A 10 11.95 0.07 0.11
C SER A 10 12.47 1.12 -0.87
N ILE A 11 11.59 2.01 -1.38
CA ILE A 11 11.98 3.12 -2.25
C ILE A 11 12.89 4.13 -1.52
N GLN A 12 12.74 4.30 -0.20
CA GLN A 12 13.60 5.20 0.59
C GLN A 12 15.07 4.78 0.62
N LEU A 13 15.36 3.52 0.33
CA LEU A 13 16.75 3.00 0.24
C LEU A 13 17.46 3.42 -1.06
N ILE A 14 16.71 3.98 -2.02
CA ILE A 14 17.26 4.38 -3.32
C ILE A 14 17.99 5.73 -3.17
N PRO A 15 19.23 5.87 -3.70
CA PRO A 15 19.95 7.14 -3.64
C PRO A 15 19.16 8.32 -4.21
N GLY A 16 19.13 9.43 -3.47
CA GLY A 16 18.37 10.64 -3.83
C GLY A 16 16.91 10.63 -3.39
N VAL A 17 16.50 9.64 -2.62
CA VAL A 17 15.21 9.62 -1.90
C VAL A 17 15.47 9.81 -0.42
N ASN A 18 14.74 10.72 0.21
CA ASN A 18 14.83 11.00 1.63
C ASN A 18 13.43 10.93 2.27
N SER A 19 13.38 10.50 3.53
CA SER A 19 12.18 10.57 4.36
C SER A 19 12.56 11.13 5.73
N PRO A 20 12.61 12.47 5.90
CA PRO A 20 13.07 13.11 7.13
C PRO A 20 12.28 12.71 8.36
N TYR A 21 11.02 12.36 8.20
CA TYR A 21 10.13 11.93 9.27
C TYR A 21 10.02 10.41 9.38
N GLU A 22 10.78 9.67 8.57
CA GLU A 22 10.78 8.21 8.53
C GLU A 22 9.37 7.62 8.42
N THR A 23 8.54 8.22 7.57
CA THR A 23 7.18 7.77 7.26
C THR A 23 7.13 7.14 5.87
N ALA A 24 6.28 6.15 5.65
CA ALA A 24 6.12 5.51 4.34
C ALA A 24 5.72 6.53 3.26
N SER A 25 4.83 7.47 3.58
CA SER A 25 4.33 8.47 2.61
C SER A 25 5.22 9.69 2.45
N GLY A 26 6.18 9.91 3.34
CA GLY A 26 7.01 11.12 3.37
C GLY A 26 8.21 11.06 2.42
N LEU A 27 8.02 10.73 1.15
CA LEU A 27 9.08 10.57 0.15
C LEU A 27 9.47 11.91 -0.48
N TYR A 28 10.67 12.38 -0.20
CA TYR A 28 11.30 13.55 -0.80
C TYR A 28 12.30 13.09 -1.87
N VAL A 29 11.92 13.17 -3.12
CA VAL A 29 12.74 12.70 -4.24
C VAL A 29 13.51 13.88 -4.83
N ARG A 30 14.87 13.85 -4.76
CA ARG A 30 15.75 14.90 -5.30
C ARG A 30 15.40 16.32 -4.81
N GLY A 31 15.02 16.44 -3.53
CA GLY A 31 14.67 17.72 -2.92
C GLY A 31 13.24 18.21 -3.17
N SER A 32 12.41 17.44 -3.88
CA SER A 32 10.99 17.73 -4.06
C SER A 32 10.17 17.42 -2.80
N THR A 33 8.94 17.89 -2.76
CA THR A 33 8.00 17.56 -1.68
C THR A 33 7.22 16.27 -1.98
N PRO A 34 6.71 15.54 -0.97
CA PRO A 34 5.95 14.31 -1.18
C PRO A 34 4.72 14.45 -2.09
N HIS A 35 4.08 15.62 -2.10
CA HIS A 35 2.92 15.90 -2.95
C HIS A 35 3.24 16.01 -4.45
N GLN A 36 4.53 16.12 -4.80
CA GLN A 36 4.99 16.18 -6.18
C GLN A 36 5.27 14.79 -6.78
N ASN A 37 5.14 13.74 -6.00
CA ASN A 37 5.25 12.37 -6.48
C ASN A 37 3.89 11.88 -7.00
N LEU A 38 3.92 11.15 -8.10
CA LEU A 38 2.76 10.43 -8.63
C LEU A 38 2.85 8.97 -8.16
N VAL A 39 1.85 8.53 -7.41
CA VAL A 39 1.75 7.13 -6.99
C VAL A 39 0.56 6.48 -7.69
N LEU A 40 0.83 5.42 -8.43
CA LEU A 40 -0.15 4.68 -9.20
C LEU A 40 -0.27 3.24 -8.68
N TRP A 41 -1.49 2.73 -8.70
CA TRP A 41 -1.81 1.32 -8.51
C TRP A 41 -2.50 0.78 -9.75
N ASN A 42 -1.82 -0.05 -10.53
CA ASN A 42 -2.29 -0.51 -11.84
C ASN A 42 -2.83 0.64 -12.73
N GLY A 43 -2.12 1.77 -12.77
CA GLY A 43 -2.54 2.98 -13.49
C GLY A 43 -3.56 3.86 -12.76
N ILE A 44 -4.16 3.41 -11.65
CA ILE A 44 -5.08 4.21 -10.83
C ILE A 44 -4.27 5.18 -9.98
N LYS A 45 -4.51 6.48 -10.15
CA LYS A 45 -3.88 7.52 -9.34
C LYS A 45 -4.35 7.45 -7.89
N THR A 46 -3.42 7.31 -6.96
CA THR A 46 -3.69 7.29 -5.54
C THR A 46 -3.27 8.61 -4.90
N TYR A 47 -4.16 9.22 -4.13
CA TYR A 47 -3.91 10.47 -3.41
C TYR A 47 -3.57 10.23 -1.94
N HIS A 48 -4.09 9.15 -1.38
CA HIS A 48 -3.82 8.73 -0.02
C HIS A 48 -3.23 7.32 -0.06
N HIS A 49 -1.94 7.21 0.19
CA HIS A 49 -1.17 5.99 -0.03
C HIS A 49 -0.52 5.43 1.25
N ALA A 50 -1.00 5.88 2.42
CA ALA A 50 -0.50 5.37 3.70
C ALA A 50 -1.54 5.47 4.83
N HIS A 51 -1.39 4.61 5.82
CA HIS A 51 -2.18 4.55 7.05
C HIS A 51 -1.42 5.14 8.22
N LEU A 52 -2.11 5.34 9.36
CA LEU A 52 -1.55 5.81 10.62
C LEU A 52 -0.61 7.02 10.43
N TYR A 53 -1.19 8.12 9.91
CA TYR A 53 -0.43 9.37 9.63
C TYR A 53 0.82 9.16 8.76
N GLY A 54 0.73 8.24 7.80
CA GLY A 54 1.82 7.98 6.87
C GLY A 54 2.81 6.90 7.29
N MET A 55 2.62 6.27 8.44
CA MET A 55 3.57 5.29 8.98
C MET A 55 3.54 3.95 8.28
N LEU A 56 2.43 3.57 7.66
CA LEU A 56 2.24 2.27 7.00
C LEU A 56 1.75 2.49 5.57
N SER A 57 2.33 1.81 4.60
CA SER A 57 1.85 1.86 3.21
C SER A 57 0.43 1.28 3.09
N ALA A 58 -0.41 1.92 2.26
CA ALA A 58 -1.76 1.43 1.96
C ALA A 58 -1.79 0.30 0.92
N PHE A 59 -0.62 -0.12 0.43
CA PHE A 59 -0.50 -1.18 -0.57
C PHE A 59 -0.10 -2.49 0.10
N ASN A 60 -0.85 -3.57 -0.19
CA ASN A 60 -0.46 -4.90 0.26
C ASN A 60 0.78 -5.36 -0.54
N PRO A 61 1.96 -5.50 0.09
CA PRO A 61 3.19 -5.82 -0.62
C PRO A 61 3.16 -7.20 -1.27
N TYR A 62 2.39 -8.13 -0.72
CA TYR A 62 2.27 -9.49 -1.24
C TYR A 62 1.37 -9.60 -2.48
N ALA A 63 0.57 -8.56 -2.77
CA ALA A 63 -0.23 -8.46 -3.98
C ALA A 63 0.53 -7.82 -5.16
N VAL A 64 1.71 -7.28 -4.91
CA VAL A 64 2.51 -6.54 -5.89
C VAL A 64 3.44 -7.48 -6.64
N ASP A 65 3.48 -7.32 -7.95
CA ASP A 65 4.37 -8.04 -8.86
C ASP A 65 5.58 -7.17 -9.24
N GLU A 66 5.32 -5.92 -9.61
CA GLU A 66 6.35 -5.00 -10.09
C GLU A 66 6.14 -3.60 -9.51
N VAL A 67 7.26 -2.90 -9.24
CA VAL A 67 7.26 -1.48 -8.92
C VAL A 67 8.22 -0.75 -9.83
N LEU A 68 7.69 0.14 -10.67
CA LEU A 68 8.49 1.02 -11.52
C LEU A 68 8.65 2.37 -10.83
N PHE A 69 9.89 2.73 -10.55
CA PHE A 69 10.22 4.00 -9.91
C PHE A 69 11.03 4.90 -10.85
N TYR A 70 10.40 5.98 -11.31
CA TYR A 70 11.04 7.00 -12.14
C TYR A 70 11.33 8.23 -11.30
N LYS A 71 12.60 8.47 -10.98
CA LYS A 71 13.04 9.67 -10.25
C LYS A 71 13.53 10.80 -11.18
N SER A 72 13.64 10.53 -12.48
CA SER A 72 13.95 11.47 -13.56
C SER A 72 13.75 10.78 -14.91
N GLY A 73 13.53 11.55 -15.98
CA GLY A 73 13.36 10.98 -17.32
C GLY A 73 12.12 10.12 -17.43
N THR A 74 10.99 10.64 -17.01
CA THR A 74 9.72 9.93 -17.07
C THR A 74 9.25 9.73 -18.49
N PRO A 75 8.72 8.55 -18.85
CA PRO A 75 8.04 8.36 -20.13
C PRO A 75 6.89 9.35 -20.32
N GLU A 76 6.67 9.81 -21.54
CA GLU A 76 5.72 10.86 -21.89
C GLU A 76 4.24 10.53 -21.62
N HIS A 77 3.91 9.24 -21.49
CA HIS A 77 2.55 8.82 -21.14
C HIS A 77 2.18 9.07 -19.67
N TYR A 78 3.17 9.36 -18.80
CA TYR A 78 2.91 9.81 -17.45
C TYR A 78 2.88 11.32 -17.39
N GLY A 79 1.76 11.90 -16.98
CA GLY A 79 1.59 13.32 -16.73
C GLY A 79 1.44 13.66 -15.25
N ASP A 80 1.11 14.91 -14.95
CA ASP A 80 0.55 15.42 -13.71
C ASP A 80 1.52 15.72 -12.56
N ARG A 81 2.66 15.02 -12.40
CA ARG A 81 3.61 15.25 -11.30
C ARG A 81 5.03 15.42 -11.81
N LEU A 82 5.80 16.27 -11.10
CA LEU A 82 7.11 16.73 -11.60
C LEU A 82 8.30 16.02 -10.96
N ALA A 83 8.13 15.41 -9.77
CA ALA A 83 9.27 14.92 -9.00
C ALA A 83 9.61 13.47 -9.30
N SER A 84 8.66 12.59 -9.14
CA SER A 84 8.83 11.16 -9.39
C SER A 84 7.51 10.47 -9.70
N ILE A 85 7.63 9.27 -10.27
CA ILE A 85 6.50 8.37 -10.50
C ILE A 85 6.81 7.03 -9.84
N ILE A 86 5.87 6.55 -9.06
CA ILE A 86 5.87 5.24 -8.41
C ILE A 86 4.69 4.49 -8.99
N ASP A 87 4.93 3.61 -9.96
CA ASP A 87 3.90 2.80 -10.60
C ASP A 87 3.95 1.38 -10.05
N ILE A 88 2.98 1.06 -9.22
CA ILE A 88 2.84 -0.22 -8.51
C ILE A 88 1.89 -1.09 -9.32
N ARG A 89 2.32 -2.28 -9.70
CA ARG A 89 1.57 -3.18 -10.55
C ARG A 89 1.37 -4.53 -9.91
N THR A 90 0.17 -5.05 -10.06
CA THR A 90 -0.14 -6.45 -9.79
C THR A 90 0.04 -7.26 -11.07
N SER A 91 0.29 -8.57 -10.95
CA SER A 91 0.46 -9.43 -12.12
C SER A 91 -0.79 -9.44 -13.01
N SER A 92 -0.60 -9.21 -14.30
CA SER A 92 -1.63 -9.37 -15.33
C SER A 92 -1.71 -10.79 -15.88
N GLU A 93 -0.87 -11.71 -15.40
CA GLU A 93 -0.88 -13.10 -15.82
C GLU A 93 -2.19 -13.79 -15.44
N ILE A 94 -2.69 -14.62 -16.35
CA ILE A 94 -3.87 -15.44 -16.12
C ILE A 94 -3.46 -16.68 -15.36
N SER A 95 -4.04 -16.88 -14.19
CA SER A 95 -3.81 -18.07 -13.38
C SER A 95 -4.61 -19.26 -13.92
N ASP A 96 -3.94 -20.40 -14.14
CA ASP A 96 -4.57 -21.64 -14.56
C ASP A 96 -5.02 -22.53 -13.39
N THR A 97 -4.50 -22.23 -12.20
CA THR A 97 -4.77 -22.99 -10.98
C THR A 97 -5.18 -22.05 -9.86
N PHE A 98 -6.02 -22.53 -8.97
CA PHE A 98 -6.33 -21.81 -7.75
C PHE A 98 -5.07 -21.70 -6.88
N LYS A 99 -4.76 -20.48 -6.44
CA LYS A 99 -3.70 -20.19 -5.48
C LYS A 99 -4.27 -19.33 -4.36
N GLY A 100 -3.92 -19.65 -3.13
CA GLY A 100 -4.32 -18.86 -1.98
C GLY A 100 -3.15 -18.73 -1.01
N SER A 101 -3.01 -17.56 -0.42
CA SER A 101 -2.08 -17.30 0.66
C SER A 101 -2.74 -16.49 1.76
N PHE A 102 -2.29 -16.70 2.97
CA PHE A 102 -2.71 -15.98 4.15
C PHE A 102 -1.48 -15.58 4.94
N GLY A 103 -1.45 -14.35 5.40
CA GLY A 103 -0.40 -13.79 6.22
C GLY A 103 -0.95 -13.15 7.49
N ILE A 104 -0.16 -13.15 8.54
CA ILE A 104 -0.42 -12.43 9.77
C ILE A 104 0.89 -11.88 10.33
N ASN A 105 0.89 -10.65 10.75
CA ASN A 105 2.01 -10.00 11.42
C ASN A 105 1.54 -9.32 12.72
N MET A 106 2.35 -8.49 13.35
CA MET A 106 2.01 -7.83 14.63
C MET A 106 1.02 -6.67 14.51
N ILE A 107 0.53 -6.35 13.31
CA ILE A 107 -0.36 -5.20 13.06
C ILE A 107 -1.61 -5.61 12.28
N ASN A 108 -1.45 -6.45 11.26
CA ASN A 108 -2.51 -6.81 10.32
C ASN A 108 -2.49 -8.29 9.96
N ALA A 109 -3.59 -8.73 9.40
CA ALA A 109 -3.71 -9.98 8.67
C ALA A 109 -4.07 -9.67 7.22
N ASP A 110 -3.58 -10.49 6.30
CA ASP A 110 -3.82 -10.38 4.87
C ASP A 110 -4.19 -11.72 4.24
N VAL A 111 -4.89 -11.64 3.13
CA VAL A 111 -5.27 -12.78 2.32
C VAL A 111 -5.13 -12.41 0.84
N ILE A 112 -4.63 -13.34 0.04
CA ILE A 112 -4.53 -13.19 -1.41
C ILE A 112 -5.03 -14.48 -2.04
N VAL A 113 -5.87 -14.36 -3.06
CA VAL A 113 -6.39 -15.50 -3.82
C VAL A 113 -6.36 -15.20 -5.31
N ASP A 114 -5.87 -16.18 -6.07
CA ASP A 114 -5.94 -16.23 -7.52
C ASP A 114 -6.93 -17.32 -7.92
N ILE A 115 -7.97 -16.96 -8.64
CA ILE A 115 -9.08 -17.84 -9.00
C ILE A 115 -9.12 -17.96 -10.53
N PRO A 116 -8.81 -19.12 -11.11
CA PRO A 116 -9.04 -19.38 -12.52
C PRO A 116 -10.57 -19.50 -12.77
N ILE A 117 -11.11 -18.66 -13.64
CA ILE A 117 -12.52 -18.73 -14.03
C ILE A 117 -12.65 -19.55 -15.31
N ILE A 118 -11.82 -19.25 -16.30
CA ILE A 118 -11.74 -20.01 -17.56
C ILE A 118 -10.25 -20.22 -17.82
N LYS A 119 -9.86 -21.48 -17.90
CA LYS A 119 -8.46 -21.86 -18.11
C LYS A 119 -7.87 -21.17 -19.34
N ASP A 120 -6.65 -20.66 -19.21
CA ASP A 120 -5.89 -19.93 -20.24
C ASP A 120 -6.57 -18.65 -20.77
N LEU A 121 -7.74 -18.26 -20.24
CA LEU A 121 -8.54 -17.17 -20.76
C LEU A 121 -8.90 -16.10 -19.73
N MET A 122 -9.32 -16.50 -18.52
CA MET A 122 -9.81 -15.55 -17.52
C MET A 122 -9.48 -15.97 -16.10
N SER A 123 -8.93 -15.03 -15.32
CA SER A 123 -8.70 -15.22 -13.89
C SER A 123 -9.09 -13.97 -13.09
N ILE A 124 -9.37 -14.17 -11.82
CA ILE A 124 -9.64 -13.12 -10.85
C ILE A 124 -8.60 -13.22 -9.75
N LYS A 125 -7.96 -12.07 -9.43
CA LYS A 125 -7.04 -11.92 -8.29
C LYS A 125 -7.70 -11.03 -7.26
N LEU A 126 -7.80 -11.51 -6.03
CA LEU A 126 -8.33 -10.75 -4.90
C LEU A 126 -7.27 -10.64 -3.83
N SER A 127 -7.14 -9.48 -3.23
CA SER A 127 -6.37 -9.33 -2.00
C SER A 127 -7.11 -8.49 -0.99
N GLY A 128 -7.00 -8.88 0.27
CA GLY A 128 -7.56 -8.15 1.40
C GLY A 128 -6.55 -8.04 2.52
N ARG A 129 -6.50 -6.91 3.19
CA ARG A 129 -5.67 -6.67 4.38
C ARG A 129 -6.47 -5.89 5.40
N ARG A 130 -6.46 -6.33 6.65
CA ARG A 130 -7.09 -5.62 7.76
C ARG A 130 -6.15 -5.59 8.96
N SER A 131 -5.98 -4.42 9.57
CA SER A 131 -5.35 -4.35 10.87
C SER A 131 -6.34 -4.78 11.96
N TYR A 132 -5.82 -5.40 13.02
CA TYR A 132 -6.59 -5.79 14.19
C TYR A 132 -6.22 -4.98 15.44
N THR A 133 -5.67 -3.79 15.22
CA THR A 133 -5.20 -2.86 16.24
C THR A 133 -6.34 -2.26 17.08
N ASP A 134 -7.58 -2.40 16.59
CA ASP A 134 -8.80 -2.10 17.31
C ASP A 134 -9.22 -3.18 18.34
N GLN A 135 -8.64 -4.38 18.22
CA GLN A 135 -8.94 -5.53 19.11
C GLN A 135 -7.74 -5.90 19.96
N LEU A 136 -6.54 -5.78 19.41
CA LEU A 136 -5.30 -6.17 20.08
C LEU A 136 -4.23 -5.11 19.88
N GLU A 137 -3.88 -4.40 20.93
CA GLU A 137 -2.78 -3.46 20.95
C GLU A 137 -1.44 -4.18 21.13
N THR A 138 -0.83 -4.57 20.01
CA THR A 138 0.50 -5.17 20.04
C THR A 138 1.58 -4.15 20.44
N PHE A 139 2.71 -4.65 20.92
CA PHE A 139 3.87 -3.80 21.22
C PHE A 139 4.33 -2.99 20.00
N THR A 140 4.32 -3.61 18.83
CA THR A 140 4.70 -2.94 17.56
C THR A 140 3.75 -1.82 17.22
N TYR A 141 2.44 -2.03 17.34
CA TYR A 141 1.45 -0.98 17.11
C TYR A 141 1.64 0.20 18.08
N LYS A 142 1.81 -0.09 19.38
CA LYS A 142 2.06 0.96 20.39
C LYS A 142 3.25 1.85 20.02
N LYS A 143 4.37 1.25 19.61
CA LYS A 143 5.56 2.00 19.19
C LYS A 143 5.34 2.85 17.95
N LEU A 144 4.60 2.33 16.97
CA LEU A 144 4.25 3.10 15.77
C LEU A 144 3.27 4.22 16.08
N ALA A 145 2.28 3.99 16.92
CA ALA A 145 1.32 4.99 17.36
C ALA A 145 1.99 6.12 18.17
N ASP A 146 2.86 5.77 19.13
CA ASP A 146 3.65 6.75 19.88
C ASP A 146 4.46 7.67 18.95
N ARG A 147 5.05 7.07 17.91
CA ARG A 147 5.81 7.82 16.91
C ARG A 147 4.90 8.68 16.02
N ALA A 148 3.79 8.14 15.54
CA ALA A 148 2.82 8.86 14.71
C ALA A 148 2.23 10.07 15.43
N TYR A 149 2.03 9.97 16.75
CA TYR A 149 1.39 11.01 17.54
C TYR A 149 2.36 11.92 18.30
N GLN A 150 3.68 11.68 18.26
CA GLN A 150 4.69 12.36 19.10
C GLN A 150 4.64 13.90 19.05
N ASN A 151 4.22 14.48 17.92
CA ASN A 151 4.14 15.92 17.68
C ASN A 151 2.70 16.42 17.58
N THR A 152 1.73 15.68 18.10
CA THR A 152 0.32 16.03 18.04
C THR A 152 -0.26 16.17 19.44
N LYS A 153 -1.34 16.96 19.58
CA LYS A 153 -2.11 17.05 20.84
C LYS A 153 -2.72 15.72 21.26
N LEU A 154 -2.77 14.74 20.34
CA LEU A 154 -3.32 13.40 20.59
C LEU A 154 -2.47 12.57 21.53
N ARG A 155 -1.16 12.87 21.64
CA ARG A 155 -0.26 12.19 22.58
C ARG A 155 -0.71 12.35 24.02
N ASP A 156 -1.09 13.56 24.42
CA ASP A 156 -1.51 13.86 25.79
C ASP A 156 -2.85 13.16 26.11
N THR A 157 -3.72 13.04 25.12
CA THR A 157 -5.02 12.33 25.25
C THR A 157 -4.81 10.83 25.33
N GLN A 158 -3.85 10.24 24.60
CA GLN A 158 -3.52 8.82 24.66
C GLN A 158 -2.91 8.40 26.01
N GLN A 159 -2.09 9.24 26.62
CA GLN A 159 -1.51 8.96 27.94
C GLN A 159 -2.55 9.07 29.08
N SER A 160 -3.59 9.88 28.91
CA SER A 160 -4.63 10.06 29.93
C SER A 160 -5.81 9.09 29.82
N LYS A 161 -6.03 8.46 28.66
CA LYS A 161 -7.11 7.51 28.38
C LYS A 161 -6.62 6.27 27.63
N LEU A 162 -5.87 5.42 28.32
CA LEU A 162 -5.60 4.07 27.83
C LEU A 162 -6.93 3.29 27.76
N GLY A 163 -7.63 3.36 26.63
CA GLY A 163 -8.83 2.55 26.44
C GLY A 163 -9.80 2.97 25.35
N ASP A 164 -9.80 4.23 24.91
CA ASP A 164 -10.84 4.72 23.99
C ASP A 164 -10.38 5.02 22.55
N ASN A 165 -9.07 5.06 22.30
CA ASN A 165 -8.55 5.38 20.96
C ASN A 165 -8.50 4.13 20.09
N THR A 166 -9.40 4.05 19.12
CA THR A 166 -9.47 2.91 18.21
C THR A 166 -8.95 3.30 16.84
N PHE A 167 -7.88 2.64 16.39
CA PHE A 167 -7.39 2.74 15.02
C PHE A 167 -7.46 1.40 14.33
N TYR A 168 -8.01 1.36 13.13
CA TYR A 168 -7.84 0.23 12.21
C TYR A 168 -7.90 0.68 10.77
N PHE A 169 -7.31 -0.10 9.90
CA PHE A 169 -7.40 0.09 8.46
C PHE A 169 -7.87 -1.19 7.75
N LEU A 170 -8.33 -0.98 6.52
CA LEU A 170 -8.86 -2.01 5.68
C LEU A 170 -8.53 -1.69 4.22
N ASP A 171 -7.86 -2.61 3.52
CA ASP A 171 -7.52 -2.49 2.12
C ASP A 171 -8.04 -3.69 1.34
N TYR A 172 -8.66 -3.45 0.20
CA TYR A 172 -9.09 -4.46 -0.74
C TYR A 172 -8.64 -4.10 -2.15
N ASN A 173 -8.17 -5.11 -2.85
CA ASN A 173 -7.86 -5.03 -4.27
C ASN A 173 -8.54 -6.17 -5.00
N ALA A 174 -9.05 -5.90 -6.19
CA ALA A 174 -9.51 -6.92 -7.10
C ALA A 174 -9.03 -6.60 -8.52
N SER A 175 -8.56 -7.62 -9.22
CA SER A 175 -8.15 -7.56 -10.62
C SER A 175 -8.81 -8.68 -11.38
N ILE A 176 -9.46 -8.37 -12.51
CA ILE A 176 -9.97 -9.32 -13.47
C ILE A 176 -9.06 -9.26 -14.68
N ASN A 177 -8.44 -10.38 -15.02
CA ASN A 177 -7.58 -10.52 -16.19
C ASN A 177 -8.30 -11.37 -17.23
N TYR A 178 -8.51 -10.82 -18.43
CA TYR A 178 -9.19 -11.47 -19.53
C TYR A 178 -8.38 -11.38 -20.81
N LYS A 179 -8.04 -12.52 -21.40
CA LYS A 179 -7.28 -12.60 -22.65
C LYS A 179 -8.22 -12.47 -23.83
N ILE A 180 -8.22 -11.31 -24.49
CA ILE A 180 -9.05 -11.01 -25.65
C ILE A 180 -8.52 -11.73 -26.90
N THR A 181 -7.19 -11.64 -27.10
CA THR A 181 -6.48 -12.31 -28.21
C THR A 181 -5.25 -13.02 -27.66
N LYS A 182 -4.47 -13.66 -28.53
CA LYS A 182 -3.19 -14.26 -28.11
C LYS A 182 -2.19 -13.26 -27.55
N ASN A 183 -2.30 -12.00 -27.98
CA ASN A 183 -1.34 -10.93 -27.62
C ASN A 183 -1.94 -9.84 -26.72
N ASP A 184 -3.28 -9.81 -26.57
CA ASP A 184 -3.95 -8.74 -25.84
C ASP A 184 -4.69 -9.28 -24.62
N THR A 185 -4.41 -8.67 -23.47
CA THR A 185 -5.08 -8.95 -22.18
C THR A 185 -5.75 -7.69 -21.68
N LEU A 186 -7.03 -7.78 -21.38
CA LEU A 186 -7.77 -6.74 -20.66
C LEU A 186 -7.62 -6.98 -19.17
N GLN A 187 -7.23 -5.94 -18.45
CA GLN A 187 -7.17 -5.96 -17.00
C GLN A 187 -8.13 -4.90 -16.42
N LEU A 188 -9.08 -5.33 -15.62
CA LEU A 188 -9.94 -4.44 -14.84
C LEU A 188 -9.51 -4.47 -13.39
N ASN A 189 -9.15 -3.30 -12.84
CA ASN A 189 -8.62 -3.18 -11.50
C ASN A 189 -9.52 -2.33 -10.60
N THR A 190 -9.60 -2.69 -9.32
CA THR A 190 -10.21 -1.88 -8.28
C THR A 190 -9.27 -1.78 -7.08
N LEU A 191 -9.34 -0.66 -6.40
CA LEU A 191 -8.63 -0.40 -5.15
C LEU A 191 -9.60 0.26 -4.16
N TYR A 192 -9.70 -0.31 -2.98
CA TYR A 192 -10.43 0.27 -1.87
C TYR A 192 -9.53 0.33 -0.64
N SER A 193 -9.45 1.48 -0.01
CA SER A 193 -8.70 1.67 1.23
C SER A 193 -9.51 2.51 2.20
N LYS A 194 -9.53 2.11 3.48
CA LYS A 194 -10.24 2.81 4.54
C LYS A 194 -9.38 2.89 5.80
N ASN A 195 -9.32 4.09 6.38
CA ASN A 195 -8.80 4.32 7.72
C ASN A 195 -9.93 4.68 8.67
N THR A 196 -9.90 4.13 9.85
CA THR A 196 -10.81 4.53 10.94
C THR A 196 -9.98 4.88 12.16
N LEU A 197 -10.17 6.08 12.66
CA LEU A 197 -9.55 6.58 13.88
C LEU A 197 -10.66 7.22 14.72
N ARG A 198 -10.82 6.75 15.96
CA ARG A 198 -11.78 7.26 16.94
C ARG A 198 -11.01 7.66 18.19
N PHE A 199 -11.38 8.78 18.76
CA PHE A 199 -10.85 9.34 20.01
C PHE A 199 -11.93 9.44 21.04
#